data_ef132d371709d98028da9e150f0758c2
#
_entry.id   ef132d371709d98028da9e150f0758c2
#
_cell.length_a   1.000
_cell.length_b   1.000
_cell.length_c   1.000
_cell.angle_alpha   90.00
_cell.angle_beta   90.00
_cell.angle_gamma   90.00
#
_symmetry.space_group_name_H-M   'P 1'
#
loop_
_entity.id
_entity.type
_entity.pdbx_description
1 polymer ?
#
loop_
_entity_poly.entity_id
_entity_poly.type
_entity_poly.pdbx_seq_one_letter_code
_entity_poly.pdbx_strand_id
1 'polypeptide(L)'
;MRLMLGASSLYAQPGSVQKLAKSVFTLTTFNQKGDIIASTQGVFIDNKGTAISTFKPFVGAVKASVVDASGKSIPVEAIMGADELYDVAKFRINASTVAAPIATKESAAGDKVWLVPYSIKKPAYQQEDISSVEKFKTTYNYYIFSNSAPENAVGCPFANKNGQVIGLMHSNGQVTAIDANYAKQLKVTGLSSLDAALRETTIRTALPDTENEAMTMMTLKKGQTTADVYAKYSDEFISKFPTSAFGYKEKAAYLTDKAEYDAAAKLMEEGIKKSSAKDEAHSNYADLIYQKIIYKGDSVYKDWTLDKAIAEAQKAYEIKAQPIYRHQEAQINFVKGEYQKAYDTFMDLTNTSLLSGELYFEAAQAKKNLKAPAKEIEVLLDSAVSVGSKTGMVANYYLARGEFLKEQGEFRRAIQDYNMYDSIARPVSPAFFYTRYQCETKLRMWQPALLDIARTCYLAPKEPTYFAEWASLDLRVKRYDEGISAATHCIELAPEYADGYLLLGLLQKEKGNKEEAIKNLKKAQELGDSRAGEYLKKMK
;
A
#
# COMPACT_ATOMS: atom_id res chain seq x y z
N MET A 1 15.03 -65.42 39.36
CA MET A 1 14.53 -64.22 38.67
C MET A 1 15.70 -63.21 38.60
N ARG A 2 16.46 -63.21 37.51
CA ARG A 2 17.59 -62.31 37.33
C ARG A 2 17.07 -61.05 36.60
N LEU A 3 17.11 -59.93 37.28
CA LEU A 3 16.93 -58.62 36.64
C LEU A 3 18.13 -58.34 35.74
N MET A 4 17.91 -58.32 34.44
CA MET A 4 18.88 -57.72 33.50
C MET A 4 18.69 -56.20 33.56
N LEU A 5 19.59 -55.53 34.28
CA LEU A 5 19.79 -54.09 34.15
C LEU A 5 20.50 -53.87 32.81
N GLY A 6 19.76 -53.37 31.84
CA GLY A 6 20.32 -52.88 30.60
C GLY A 6 21.23 -51.69 30.89
N ALA A 7 22.54 -51.90 30.81
CA ALA A 7 23.52 -50.83 30.82
C ALA A 7 23.40 -50.02 29.54
N SER A 8 22.72 -48.88 29.58
CA SER A 8 22.86 -47.87 28.56
C SER A 8 24.31 -47.41 28.55
N SER A 9 25.06 -47.78 27.53
CA SER A 9 26.44 -47.32 27.33
C SER A 9 26.43 -45.81 27.13
N LEU A 10 26.84 -45.09 28.16
CA LEU A 10 27.13 -43.65 28.07
C LEU A 10 28.37 -43.48 27.17
N TYR A 11 28.17 -43.48 25.86
CA TYR A 11 29.21 -43.00 24.95
C TYR A 11 29.45 -41.51 25.21
N ALA A 12 30.69 -41.15 25.52
CA ALA A 12 31.09 -39.77 25.70
C ALA A 12 30.84 -39.00 24.38
N GLN A 13 30.02 -37.96 24.45
CA GLN A 13 29.72 -37.11 23.28
C GLN A 13 31.04 -36.49 22.78
N PRO A 14 31.23 -36.40 21.45
CA PRO A 14 32.39 -35.69 20.90
C PRO A 14 32.44 -34.25 21.40
N GLY A 15 33.64 -33.74 21.72
CA GLY A 15 33.79 -32.35 22.17
C GLY A 15 33.30 -31.31 21.17
N SER A 16 33.27 -31.65 19.90
CA SER A 16 32.65 -30.87 18.82
C SER A 16 31.15 -30.71 18.98
N VAL A 17 30.44 -31.79 19.35
CA VAL A 17 28.97 -31.77 19.62
C VAL A 17 28.67 -30.96 20.88
N GLN A 18 29.53 -31.04 21.92
CA GLN A 18 29.36 -30.22 23.12
C GLN A 18 29.47 -28.71 22.84
N LYS A 19 30.36 -28.31 21.91
CA LYS A 19 30.50 -26.90 21.50
C LYS A 19 29.25 -26.37 20.82
N LEU A 20 28.55 -27.21 20.06
CA LEU A 20 27.32 -26.84 19.36
C LEU A 20 26.20 -26.36 20.29
N ALA A 21 26.14 -26.87 21.53
CA ALA A 21 25.12 -26.46 22.51
C ALA A 21 25.07 -24.93 22.75
N LYS A 22 26.20 -24.22 22.55
CA LYS A 22 26.26 -22.76 22.65
C LYS A 22 25.50 -22.02 21.54
N SER A 23 25.21 -22.71 20.44
CA SER A 23 24.50 -22.17 19.30
C SER A 23 22.99 -22.47 19.33
N VAL A 24 22.54 -23.31 20.28
CA VAL A 24 21.13 -23.73 20.39
C VAL A 24 20.37 -22.75 21.28
N PHE A 25 19.15 -22.44 20.92
CA PHE A 25 18.27 -21.54 21.67
C PHE A 25 16.84 -22.11 21.78
N THR A 26 16.06 -21.54 22.69
CA THR A 26 14.61 -21.71 22.73
C THR A 26 13.95 -20.51 22.09
N LEU A 27 13.02 -20.75 21.15
CA LEU A 27 12.16 -19.75 20.53
C LEU A 27 10.79 -19.79 21.18
N THR A 28 10.26 -18.63 21.57
CA THR A 28 8.90 -18.48 22.08
C THR A 28 8.18 -17.40 21.26
N THR A 29 6.96 -17.68 20.83
CA THR A 29 6.13 -16.78 20.04
C THR A 29 4.89 -16.37 20.82
N PHE A 30 4.37 -15.16 20.52
CA PHE A 30 3.31 -14.52 21.29
C PHE A 30 2.23 -13.96 20.36
N ASN A 31 0.97 -14.07 20.78
CA ASN A 31 -0.17 -13.47 20.13
C ASN A 31 -0.30 -11.97 20.46
N GLN A 32 -1.33 -11.32 19.93
CA GLN A 32 -1.59 -9.89 20.15
C GLN A 32 -1.91 -9.54 21.61
N LYS A 33 -2.40 -10.49 22.40
CA LYS A 33 -2.69 -10.32 23.84
C LYS A 33 -1.44 -10.49 24.70
N GLY A 34 -0.34 -10.98 24.13
CA GLY A 34 0.89 -11.31 24.84
C GLY A 34 0.95 -12.74 25.39
N ASP A 35 -0.06 -13.57 25.08
CA ASP A 35 -0.06 -14.99 25.47
C ASP A 35 0.93 -15.77 24.59
N ILE A 36 1.52 -16.80 25.16
CA ILE A 36 2.41 -17.72 24.43
C ILE A 36 1.56 -18.56 23.46
N ILE A 37 1.94 -18.51 22.17
CA ILE A 37 1.38 -19.40 21.15
C ILE A 37 2.07 -20.76 21.20
N ALA A 38 3.42 -20.73 21.13
CA ALA A 38 4.23 -21.93 21.12
C ALA A 38 5.66 -21.64 21.61
N SER A 39 6.32 -22.72 22.05
CA SER A 39 7.76 -22.74 22.28
C SER A 39 8.38 -23.88 21.50
N THR A 40 9.51 -23.63 20.86
CA THR A 40 10.29 -24.59 20.08
C THR A 40 11.78 -24.30 20.27
N GLN A 41 12.62 -25.03 19.62
CA GLN A 41 14.05 -24.79 19.63
C GLN A 41 14.58 -24.43 18.25
N GLY A 42 15.85 -24.05 18.18
CA GLY A 42 16.52 -23.72 16.94
C GLY A 42 18.01 -23.53 17.14
N VAL A 43 18.67 -23.15 16.07
CA VAL A 43 20.13 -22.99 16.07
C VAL A 43 20.55 -21.73 15.32
N PHE A 44 21.53 -20.98 15.87
CA PHE A 44 22.18 -19.88 15.17
C PHE A 44 23.17 -20.41 14.13
N ILE A 45 23.12 -19.86 12.95
CA ILE A 45 23.92 -20.33 11.79
C ILE A 45 25.01 -19.35 11.36
N ASP A 46 25.07 -18.18 11.97
CA ASP A 46 26.16 -17.22 11.82
C ASP A 46 26.43 -16.47 13.15
N ASN A 47 27.38 -15.55 13.15
CA ASN A 47 27.73 -14.73 14.31
C ASN A 47 26.98 -13.37 14.37
N LYS A 48 26.04 -13.14 13.46
CA LYS A 48 25.27 -11.89 13.31
C LYS A 48 23.81 -12.04 13.71
N GLY A 49 23.44 -13.18 14.29
CA GLY A 49 22.08 -13.43 14.77
C GLY A 49 21.15 -14.12 13.78
N THR A 50 21.65 -14.62 12.66
CA THR A 50 20.83 -15.44 11.77
C THR A 50 20.58 -16.81 12.37
N ALA A 51 19.33 -17.23 12.37
CA ALA A 51 18.84 -18.44 13.02
C ALA A 51 17.91 -19.23 12.12
N ILE A 52 17.85 -20.55 12.34
CA ILE A 52 16.88 -21.45 11.75
C ILE A 52 16.12 -22.21 12.83
N SER A 53 14.82 -22.43 12.60
CA SER A 53 13.91 -23.16 13.49
C SER A 53 12.72 -23.69 12.69
N THR A 54 11.71 -24.24 13.38
CA THR A 54 10.42 -24.58 12.76
C THR A 54 9.58 -23.35 12.48
N PHE A 55 8.69 -23.42 11.48
CA PHE A 55 7.83 -22.28 11.07
C PHE A 55 6.51 -22.23 11.85
N LYS A 56 5.88 -23.36 12.14
CA LYS A 56 4.56 -23.41 12.81
C LYS A 56 4.40 -22.48 14.01
N PRO A 57 5.40 -22.28 14.88
CA PRO A 57 5.29 -21.34 16.01
C PRO A 57 5.04 -19.89 15.59
N PHE A 58 5.40 -19.50 14.37
CA PHE A 58 5.20 -18.14 13.86
C PHE A 58 3.77 -17.88 13.35
N VAL A 59 2.98 -18.92 13.13
CA VAL A 59 1.58 -18.77 12.64
C VAL A 59 0.75 -18.05 13.71
N GLY A 60 0.14 -16.93 13.34
CA GLY A 60 -0.62 -16.06 14.26
C GLY A 60 0.24 -15.23 15.21
N ALA A 61 1.56 -15.32 15.13
CA ALA A 61 2.46 -14.59 16.01
C ALA A 61 2.61 -13.11 15.61
N VAL A 62 2.57 -12.23 16.59
CA VAL A 62 2.86 -10.80 16.44
C VAL A 62 4.23 -10.43 17.01
N LYS A 63 4.79 -11.30 17.86
CA LYS A 63 6.08 -11.13 18.51
C LYS A 63 6.72 -12.49 18.75
N ALA A 64 8.03 -12.54 18.67
CA ALA A 64 8.82 -13.72 19.05
C ALA A 64 10.09 -13.28 19.76
N SER A 65 10.60 -14.16 20.64
CA SER A 65 11.89 -13.99 21.30
C SER A 65 12.63 -15.31 21.39
N VAL A 66 13.94 -15.25 21.37
CA VAL A 66 14.81 -16.40 21.64
C VAL A 66 15.44 -16.25 23.02
N VAL A 67 15.68 -17.37 23.69
CA VAL A 67 16.53 -17.44 24.89
C VAL A 67 17.77 -18.21 24.50
N ASP A 68 18.94 -17.54 24.54
CA ASP A 68 20.21 -18.13 24.15
C ASP A 68 20.79 -19.06 25.23
N ALA A 69 21.91 -19.72 24.94
CA ALA A 69 22.57 -20.64 25.89
C ALA A 69 23.08 -19.97 27.18
N SER A 70 23.13 -18.63 27.23
CA SER A 70 23.44 -17.88 28.47
C SER A 70 22.20 -17.54 29.31
N GLY A 71 20.99 -17.84 28.79
CA GLY A 71 19.72 -17.50 29.41
C GLY A 71 19.23 -16.10 29.09
N LYS A 72 19.87 -15.39 28.15
CA LYS A 72 19.46 -14.04 27.70
C LYS A 72 18.30 -14.12 26.73
N SER A 73 17.22 -13.38 27.00
CA SER A 73 16.09 -13.22 26.11
C SER A 73 16.33 -12.08 25.09
N ILE A 74 16.17 -12.37 23.81
CA ILE A 74 16.45 -11.44 22.71
C ILE A 74 15.28 -11.49 21.74
N PRO A 75 14.67 -10.35 21.35
CA PRO A 75 13.56 -10.33 20.42
C PRO A 75 13.99 -10.75 19.01
N VAL A 76 13.10 -11.43 18.30
CA VAL A 76 13.23 -11.67 16.86
C VAL A 76 13.00 -10.36 16.14
N GLU A 77 13.92 -9.98 15.27
CA GLU A 77 13.87 -8.74 14.51
C GLU A 77 13.05 -8.88 13.23
N ALA A 78 13.34 -9.92 12.45
CA ALA A 78 12.70 -10.14 11.16
C ALA A 78 12.80 -11.60 10.70
N ILE A 79 11.79 -12.05 9.96
CA ILE A 79 11.79 -13.33 9.25
C ILE A 79 12.50 -13.15 7.91
N MET A 80 13.46 -14.02 7.61
CA MET A 80 14.29 -13.99 6.40
C MET A 80 13.86 -15.02 5.35
N GLY A 81 12.87 -15.84 5.67
CA GLY A 81 12.28 -16.85 4.79
C GLY A 81 11.55 -17.90 5.62
N ALA A 82 10.52 -18.49 5.01
CA ALA A 82 9.73 -19.55 5.62
C ALA A 82 9.27 -20.54 4.55
N ASP A 83 9.01 -21.77 4.97
CA ASP A 83 8.34 -22.77 4.17
C ASP A 83 7.39 -23.56 5.07
N GLU A 84 6.08 -23.41 4.83
CA GLU A 84 5.03 -24.03 5.63
C GLU A 84 4.98 -25.55 5.44
N LEU A 85 5.19 -26.01 4.20
CA LEU A 85 5.10 -27.44 3.86
C LEU A 85 6.17 -28.25 4.58
N TYR A 86 7.39 -27.73 4.63
CA TYR A 86 8.53 -28.38 5.31
C TYR A 86 8.73 -27.88 6.72
N ASP A 87 7.86 -27.01 7.21
CA ASP A 87 7.85 -26.44 8.56
C ASP A 87 9.22 -25.90 9.00
N VAL A 88 9.81 -25.03 8.21
CA VAL A 88 11.08 -24.38 8.51
C VAL A 88 11.01 -22.87 8.35
N ALA A 89 11.69 -22.15 9.23
CA ALA A 89 11.85 -20.70 9.19
C ALA A 89 13.31 -20.30 9.38
N LYS A 90 13.71 -19.27 8.66
CA LYS A 90 14.95 -18.54 8.85
C LYS A 90 14.62 -17.12 9.30
N PHE A 91 15.26 -16.66 10.35
CA PHE A 91 14.99 -15.34 10.92
C PHE A 91 16.26 -14.72 11.52
N ARG A 92 16.15 -13.47 11.92
CA ARG A 92 17.28 -12.72 12.49
C ARG A 92 16.91 -12.11 13.84
N ILE A 93 17.88 -12.11 14.75
CA ILE A 93 17.89 -11.31 15.98
C ILE A 93 19.01 -10.26 15.88
N ASN A 94 18.89 -9.18 16.63
CA ASN A 94 19.93 -8.15 16.70
C ASN A 94 20.87 -8.42 17.89
N ALA A 95 21.75 -9.42 17.73
CA ALA A 95 22.79 -9.76 18.71
C ALA A 95 23.92 -10.56 18.08
N SER A 96 25.09 -10.49 18.68
CA SER A 96 26.20 -11.42 18.37
C SER A 96 25.88 -12.81 18.89
N THR A 97 26.12 -13.84 18.09
CA THR A 97 25.76 -15.23 18.36
C THR A 97 26.94 -16.18 18.11
N VAL A 98 26.82 -17.38 18.60
CA VAL A 98 27.78 -18.47 18.30
C VAL A 98 27.25 -19.27 17.13
N ALA A 99 27.93 -19.24 15.99
CA ALA A 99 27.51 -19.93 14.78
C ALA A 99 27.66 -21.45 14.91
N ALA A 100 26.63 -22.21 14.58
CA ALA A 100 26.70 -23.64 14.35
C ALA A 100 27.24 -23.91 12.93
N PRO A 101 28.22 -24.78 12.76
CA PRO A 101 28.64 -25.22 11.45
C PRO A 101 27.55 -26.13 10.84
N ILE A 102 27.14 -25.85 9.62
CA ILE A 102 26.20 -26.68 8.86
C ILE A 102 27.00 -27.73 8.06
N ALA A 103 26.54 -28.97 8.06
CA ALA A 103 27.18 -30.05 7.32
C ALA A 103 27.11 -29.79 5.81
N THR A 104 28.25 -29.86 5.13
CA THR A 104 28.34 -29.77 3.66
C THR A 104 28.30 -31.13 3.00
N LYS A 105 28.62 -32.20 3.74
CA LYS A 105 28.57 -33.60 3.30
C LYS A 105 27.32 -34.24 3.86
N GLU A 106 26.63 -34.97 3.02
CA GLU A 106 25.43 -35.74 3.39
C GLU A 106 25.76 -36.85 4.39
N SER A 107 24.84 -37.08 5.32
CA SER A 107 24.82 -38.26 6.19
C SER A 107 23.96 -39.36 5.55
N ALA A 108 24.32 -40.61 5.77
CA ALA A 108 23.67 -41.79 5.18
C ALA A 108 22.89 -42.59 6.25
N ALA A 109 22.04 -43.50 5.81
CA ALA A 109 21.43 -44.48 6.70
C ALA A 109 22.52 -45.30 7.43
N GLY A 110 22.33 -45.52 8.71
CA GLY A 110 23.31 -46.17 9.61
C GLY A 110 24.32 -45.20 10.24
N ASP A 111 24.41 -43.95 9.79
CA ASP A 111 25.27 -42.96 10.46
C ASP A 111 24.72 -42.61 11.85
N LYS A 112 25.64 -42.47 12.81
CA LYS A 112 25.33 -42.00 14.15
C LYS A 112 25.38 -40.48 14.23
N VAL A 113 24.33 -39.90 14.78
CA VAL A 113 24.18 -38.46 14.99
C VAL A 113 23.72 -38.16 16.41
N TRP A 114 23.81 -36.91 16.82
CA TRP A 114 23.43 -36.46 18.15
C TRP A 114 22.34 -35.38 18.06
N LEU A 115 21.23 -35.60 18.76
CA LEU A 115 20.26 -34.58 19.05
C LEU A 115 20.85 -33.68 20.16
N VAL A 116 20.86 -32.37 19.91
CA VAL A 116 21.45 -31.37 20.83
C VAL A 116 20.35 -30.42 21.31
N PRO A 117 19.69 -30.75 22.45
CA PRO A 117 18.65 -29.89 22.98
C PRO A 117 19.20 -28.64 23.65
N TYR A 118 18.39 -27.58 23.71
CA TYR A 118 18.69 -26.37 24.46
C TYR A 118 18.85 -26.67 25.94
N SER A 119 19.85 -26.06 26.56
CA SER A 119 20.01 -26.06 28.03
C SER A 119 20.90 -24.92 28.48
N ILE A 120 20.51 -24.23 29.56
CA ILE A 120 21.35 -23.23 30.25
C ILE A 120 22.49 -23.89 31.01
N LYS A 121 22.33 -25.15 31.45
CA LYS A 121 23.33 -25.89 32.21
C LYS A 121 24.09 -26.87 31.32
N LYS A 122 23.73 -28.13 31.40
CA LYS A 122 24.33 -29.20 30.59
C LYS A 122 23.24 -29.88 29.77
N PRO A 123 23.32 -29.86 28.42
CA PRO A 123 22.36 -30.54 27.58
C PRO A 123 22.32 -32.05 27.82
N ALA A 124 21.12 -32.62 27.72
CA ALA A 124 20.91 -34.06 27.70
C ALA A 124 21.03 -34.56 26.25
N TYR A 125 22.24 -34.75 25.76
CA TYR A 125 22.50 -35.24 24.41
C TYR A 125 21.92 -36.65 24.23
N GLN A 126 21.28 -36.87 23.08
CA GLN A 126 20.77 -38.18 22.68
C GLN A 126 21.44 -38.61 21.38
N GLN A 127 22.04 -39.81 21.38
CA GLN A 127 22.61 -40.39 20.17
C GLN A 127 21.55 -41.18 19.44
N GLU A 128 21.45 -40.96 18.14
CA GLU A 128 20.49 -41.58 17.24
C GLU A 128 21.17 -42.17 16.02
N ASP A 129 20.58 -43.27 15.47
CA ASP A 129 20.98 -43.83 14.21
C ASP A 129 20.01 -43.40 13.13
N ILE A 130 20.50 -42.92 11.98
CA ILE A 130 19.68 -42.60 10.83
C ILE A 130 19.13 -43.89 10.25
N SER A 131 17.81 -44.07 10.27
CA SER A 131 17.16 -45.28 9.73
C SER A 131 17.09 -45.26 8.21
N SER A 132 16.68 -44.11 7.65
CA SER A 132 16.62 -43.87 6.21
C SER A 132 16.79 -42.40 5.88
N VAL A 133 17.13 -42.17 4.61
CA VAL A 133 17.25 -40.80 4.05
C VAL A 133 16.43 -40.74 2.77
N GLU A 134 15.49 -39.84 2.72
CA GLU A 134 14.70 -39.53 1.54
C GLU A 134 15.14 -38.18 0.96
N LYS A 135 14.90 -37.98 -0.34
CA LYS A 135 15.18 -36.69 -0.99
C LYS A 135 13.90 -35.89 -1.15
N PHE A 136 13.99 -34.58 -0.91
CA PHE A 136 12.93 -33.61 -1.25
C PHE A 136 13.51 -32.46 -2.07
N LYS A 137 12.68 -31.81 -2.88
CA LYS A 137 13.11 -30.78 -3.84
C LYS A 137 14.38 -31.20 -4.63
N THR A 138 14.50 -32.51 -4.89
CA THR A 138 15.60 -33.20 -5.61
C THR A 138 16.98 -33.15 -4.97
N THR A 139 17.27 -32.18 -4.10
CA THR A 139 18.62 -31.88 -3.61
C THR A 139 18.77 -32.13 -2.12
N TYR A 140 17.74 -31.84 -1.33
CA TYR A 140 17.83 -31.83 0.13
C TYR A 140 17.43 -33.17 0.75
N ASN A 141 17.89 -33.40 1.98
CA ASN A 141 17.67 -34.66 2.68
C ASN A 141 16.54 -34.52 3.72
N TYR A 142 15.71 -35.57 3.77
CA TYR A 142 14.76 -35.81 4.81
C TYR A 142 15.23 -37.05 5.59
N TYR A 143 15.70 -36.84 6.83
CA TYR A 143 16.24 -37.90 7.67
C TYR A 143 15.14 -38.53 8.52
N ILE A 144 15.10 -39.84 8.61
CA ILE A 144 14.14 -40.61 9.41
C ILE A 144 14.89 -41.41 10.46
N PHE A 145 14.37 -41.41 11.70
CA PHE A 145 14.98 -42.08 12.84
C PHE A 145 14.04 -43.13 13.42
N SER A 146 14.59 -44.17 14.01
CA SER A 146 13.81 -45.28 14.59
C SER A 146 13.29 -45.02 16.01
N ASN A 147 13.97 -44.16 16.75
CA ASN A 147 13.68 -43.89 18.17
C ASN A 147 12.65 -42.77 18.33
N SER A 148 12.00 -42.72 19.49
CA SER A 148 11.20 -41.59 19.93
C SER A 148 12.09 -40.50 20.54
N ALA A 149 11.76 -39.23 20.27
CA ALA A 149 12.36 -38.11 20.94
C ALA A 149 11.31 -37.32 21.73
N PRO A 150 11.73 -36.58 22.79
CA PRO A 150 10.79 -35.76 23.54
C PRO A 150 10.15 -34.68 22.64
N GLU A 151 8.86 -34.39 22.81
CA GLU A 151 8.14 -33.36 22.07
C GLU A 151 8.78 -31.97 22.22
N ASN A 152 9.35 -31.68 23.38
CA ASN A 152 10.06 -30.41 23.62
C ASN A 152 11.40 -30.29 22.87
N ALA A 153 11.82 -31.31 22.13
CA ALA A 153 13.01 -31.30 21.30
C ALA A 153 12.73 -30.88 19.84
N VAL A 154 11.49 -30.56 19.50
CA VAL A 154 11.15 -30.05 18.15
C VAL A 154 11.97 -28.78 17.87
N GLY A 155 12.58 -28.73 16.68
CA GLY A 155 13.49 -27.67 16.25
C GLY A 155 14.94 -27.82 16.73
N CYS A 156 15.25 -28.79 17.62
CA CYS A 156 16.63 -29.08 18.00
C CYS A 156 17.47 -29.51 16.78
N PRO A 157 18.75 -29.13 16.73
CA PRO A 157 19.63 -29.63 15.68
C PRO A 157 20.05 -31.07 15.94
N PHE A 158 20.06 -31.89 14.89
CA PHE A 158 20.84 -33.09 14.79
C PHE A 158 22.23 -32.77 14.24
N ALA A 159 23.27 -33.28 14.87
CA ALA A 159 24.66 -33.05 14.46
C ALA A 159 25.42 -34.36 14.21
N ASN A 160 26.29 -34.34 13.21
CA ASN A 160 27.23 -35.43 12.96
C ASN A 160 28.37 -35.43 14.03
N LYS A 161 29.24 -36.43 13.99
CA LYS A 161 30.39 -36.57 14.90
C LYS A 161 31.36 -35.38 14.92
N ASN A 162 31.35 -34.58 13.88
CA ASN A 162 32.16 -33.36 13.78
C ASN A 162 31.46 -32.12 14.36
N GLY A 163 30.26 -32.28 14.94
CA GLY A 163 29.47 -31.18 15.50
C GLY A 163 28.83 -30.28 14.44
N GLN A 164 28.72 -30.77 13.20
CA GLN A 164 28.07 -30.05 12.12
C GLN A 164 26.59 -30.43 12.06
N VAL A 165 25.71 -29.43 12.00
CA VAL A 165 24.25 -29.62 11.94
C VAL A 165 23.87 -30.21 10.58
N ILE A 166 23.17 -31.35 10.61
CA ILE A 166 22.64 -32.02 9.42
C ILE A 166 21.17 -31.61 9.15
N GLY A 167 20.39 -31.38 10.23
CA GLY A 167 18.97 -31.04 10.11
C GLY A 167 18.36 -30.59 11.42
N LEU A 168 17.11 -30.13 11.33
CA LEU A 168 16.28 -29.74 12.48
C LEU A 168 15.25 -30.82 12.77
N MET A 169 15.08 -31.19 14.02
CA MET A 169 14.16 -32.24 14.48
C MET A 169 12.71 -31.81 14.29
N HIS A 170 11.92 -32.72 13.69
CA HIS A 170 10.46 -32.69 13.66
C HIS A 170 9.88 -33.96 14.28
N SER A 171 8.63 -33.88 14.76
CA SER A 171 7.89 -35.01 15.32
C SER A 171 6.47 -35.02 14.78
N ASN A 172 6.18 -35.97 13.91
CA ASN A 172 4.84 -36.24 13.36
C ASN A 172 4.51 -37.73 13.54
N GLY A 173 4.49 -38.20 14.80
CA GLY A 173 4.35 -39.64 15.09
C GLY A 173 5.65 -40.43 14.91
N GLN A 174 6.63 -39.88 14.21
CA GLN A 174 7.97 -40.41 13.99
C GLN A 174 8.98 -39.26 14.10
N VAL A 175 10.17 -39.55 14.61
CA VAL A 175 11.26 -38.57 14.66
C VAL A 175 11.89 -38.44 13.27
N THR A 176 11.93 -37.22 12.78
CA THR A 176 12.49 -36.89 11.47
C THR A 176 13.35 -35.62 11.58
N ALA A 177 14.14 -35.32 10.56
CA ALA A 177 14.81 -34.04 10.46
C ALA A 177 14.83 -33.53 9.03
N ILE A 178 14.53 -32.24 8.88
CA ILE A 178 14.66 -31.48 7.65
C ILE A 178 16.08 -30.98 7.51
N ASP A 179 16.68 -31.14 6.33
CA ASP A 179 18.03 -30.69 6.00
C ASP A 179 18.27 -29.21 6.40
N ALA A 180 19.29 -28.98 7.21
CA ALA A 180 19.64 -27.64 7.67
C ALA A 180 20.10 -26.73 6.52
N ASN A 181 20.66 -27.29 5.43
CA ASN A 181 21.01 -26.50 4.24
C ASN A 181 19.77 -25.93 3.56
N TYR A 182 18.65 -26.67 3.55
CA TYR A 182 17.40 -26.15 3.03
C TYR A 182 16.94 -24.92 3.85
N ALA A 183 16.85 -25.06 5.16
CA ALA A 183 16.47 -23.93 6.03
C ALA A 183 17.43 -22.74 5.89
N LYS A 184 18.74 -22.98 5.79
CA LYS A 184 19.76 -21.95 5.57
C LYS A 184 19.57 -21.20 4.25
N GLN A 185 19.13 -21.85 3.18
CA GLN A 185 18.96 -21.23 1.85
C GLN A 185 17.65 -20.48 1.70
N LEU A 186 16.72 -20.59 2.65
CA LEU A 186 15.50 -19.78 2.64
C LEU A 186 15.87 -18.29 2.52
N LYS A 187 15.17 -17.59 1.63
CA LYS A 187 15.35 -16.16 1.41
C LYS A 187 14.02 -15.49 1.05
N VAL A 188 13.95 -14.24 1.31
CA VAL A 188 12.86 -13.37 0.85
C VAL A 188 13.21 -12.80 -0.53
N THR A 189 12.18 -12.54 -1.33
CA THR A 189 12.25 -11.91 -2.66
C THR A 189 11.39 -10.66 -2.68
N GLY A 190 11.42 -9.90 -3.75
CA GLY A 190 10.56 -8.73 -3.92
C GLY A 190 9.06 -9.03 -3.79
N LEU A 191 8.65 -10.25 -4.15
CA LEU A 191 7.25 -10.70 -4.08
C LEU A 191 6.88 -11.42 -2.79
N SER A 192 7.82 -11.57 -1.84
CA SER A 192 7.57 -12.29 -0.58
C SER A 192 6.49 -11.66 0.31
N SER A 193 6.11 -10.41 0.07
CA SER A 193 4.92 -9.81 0.70
C SER A 193 3.59 -10.49 0.30
N LEU A 194 3.60 -11.24 -0.80
CA LEU A 194 2.46 -12.01 -1.32
C LEU A 194 2.52 -13.51 -0.92
N ASP A 195 3.63 -13.94 -0.32
CA ASP A 195 3.83 -15.32 0.12
C ASP A 195 2.82 -15.68 1.23
N ALA A 196 2.11 -16.79 1.05
CA ALA A 196 1.07 -17.26 2.00
C ALA A 196 1.68 -17.49 3.38
N ALA A 197 2.78 -18.23 3.49
CA ALA A 197 3.43 -18.53 4.76
C ALA A 197 3.86 -17.24 5.50
N LEU A 198 4.45 -16.26 4.81
CA LEU A 198 4.88 -15.00 5.43
C LEU A 198 3.72 -14.08 5.81
N ARG A 199 2.51 -14.32 5.32
CA ARG A 199 1.29 -13.60 5.70
C ARG A 199 0.60 -14.17 6.93
N GLU A 200 0.96 -15.39 7.34
CA GLU A 200 0.44 -16.02 8.57
C GLU A 200 0.98 -15.37 9.85
N THR A 201 1.94 -14.46 9.75
CA THR A 201 2.52 -13.74 10.89
C THR A 201 2.59 -12.25 10.62
N THR A 202 2.51 -11.44 11.68
CA THR A 202 2.74 -9.99 11.59
C THR A 202 4.16 -9.58 11.99
N ILE A 203 5.02 -10.55 12.32
CA ILE A 203 6.45 -10.28 12.54
C ILE A 203 7.05 -9.81 11.21
N ARG A 204 7.79 -8.72 11.26
CA ARG A 204 8.38 -8.09 10.08
C ARG A 204 9.20 -9.09 9.25
N THR A 205 9.01 -9.09 7.95
CA THR A 205 9.87 -9.81 7.00
C THR A 205 11.12 -8.97 6.73
N ALA A 206 12.30 -9.56 6.65
CA ALA A 206 13.52 -8.85 6.26
C ALA A 206 13.46 -8.38 4.80
N LEU A 207 14.25 -7.37 4.43
CA LEU A 207 14.37 -6.99 3.02
C LEU A 207 15.24 -7.99 2.24
N PRO A 208 14.92 -8.22 0.95
CA PRO A 208 15.76 -8.97 0.03
C PRO A 208 17.20 -8.43 -0.03
N ASP A 209 18.12 -9.24 -0.58
CA ASP A 209 19.54 -8.89 -0.63
C ASP A 209 19.93 -8.07 -1.86
N THR A 210 19.05 -7.94 -2.85
CA THR A 210 19.25 -7.08 -4.01
C THR A 210 18.40 -5.82 -3.90
N GLU A 211 18.93 -4.68 -4.35
CA GLU A 211 18.28 -3.38 -4.27
C GLU A 211 16.91 -3.38 -4.96
N ASN A 212 16.85 -3.90 -6.19
CA ASN A 212 15.60 -3.93 -6.97
C ASN A 212 14.50 -4.75 -6.30
N GLU A 213 14.84 -5.92 -5.76
CA GLU A 213 13.85 -6.73 -5.03
C GLU A 213 13.42 -6.06 -3.72
N ALA A 214 14.35 -5.39 -3.01
CA ALA A 214 14.04 -4.66 -1.79
C ALA A 214 13.10 -3.47 -2.09
N MET A 215 13.35 -2.70 -3.15
CA MET A 215 12.46 -1.63 -3.62
C MET A 215 11.07 -2.17 -3.98
N THR A 216 11.01 -3.28 -4.73
CA THR A 216 9.74 -3.93 -5.10
C THR A 216 8.96 -4.32 -3.85
N MET A 217 9.61 -4.97 -2.88
CA MET A 217 8.96 -5.37 -1.63
C MET A 217 8.48 -4.16 -0.83
N MET A 218 9.27 -3.10 -0.70
CA MET A 218 8.88 -1.87 -0.01
C MET A 218 7.68 -1.21 -0.70
N THR A 219 7.66 -1.15 -2.01
CA THR A 219 6.53 -0.61 -2.78
C THR A 219 5.25 -1.38 -2.51
N LEU A 220 5.30 -2.72 -2.48
CA LEU A 220 4.14 -3.56 -2.14
C LEU A 220 3.71 -3.43 -0.67
N LYS A 221 4.66 -3.18 0.25
CA LYS A 221 4.36 -2.97 1.68
C LYS A 221 3.81 -1.58 1.99
N LYS A 222 4.04 -0.59 1.13
CA LYS A 222 3.54 0.78 1.31
C LYS A 222 2.00 0.78 1.36
N GLY A 223 1.45 1.30 2.44
CA GLY A 223 0.00 1.28 2.70
C GLY A 223 -0.57 -0.05 3.25
N GLN A 224 0.23 -1.13 3.31
CA GLN A 224 -0.17 -2.41 3.90
C GLN A 224 0.34 -2.58 5.34
N THR A 225 1.26 -1.73 5.78
CA THR A 225 1.83 -1.75 7.14
C THR A 225 1.66 -0.39 7.80
N THR A 226 1.83 -0.33 9.13
CA THR A 226 1.86 0.96 9.82
C THR A 226 3.08 1.78 9.40
N ALA A 227 2.98 3.10 9.48
CA ALA A 227 4.08 4.01 9.14
C ALA A 227 5.36 3.69 9.95
N ASP A 228 5.24 3.34 11.23
CA ASP A 228 6.38 3.02 12.08
C ASP A 228 7.08 1.69 11.67
N VAL A 229 6.31 0.70 11.21
CA VAL A 229 6.87 -0.53 10.64
C VAL A 229 7.54 -0.25 9.29
N TYR A 230 6.91 0.58 8.45
CA TYR A 230 7.49 0.98 7.16
C TYR A 230 8.80 1.76 7.33
N ALA A 231 8.88 2.62 8.34
CA ALA A 231 10.11 3.33 8.69
C ALA A 231 11.27 2.38 9.04
N LYS A 232 11.01 1.25 9.71
CA LYS A 232 12.03 0.22 9.96
C LYS A 232 12.53 -0.46 8.69
N TYR A 233 11.65 -0.64 7.69
CA TYR A 233 12.08 -1.09 6.36
C TYR A 233 13.00 -0.06 5.69
N SER A 234 12.68 1.23 5.79
CA SER A 234 13.51 2.30 5.25
C SER A 234 14.89 2.35 5.93
N ASP A 235 14.97 2.15 7.25
CA ASP A 235 16.23 2.07 7.99
C ASP A 235 17.07 0.86 7.54
N GLU A 236 16.44 -0.31 7.38
CA GLU A 236 17.11 -1.50 6.85
C GLU A 236 17.59 -1.30 5.42
N PHE A 237 16.77 -0.64 4.58
CA PHE A 237 17.12 -0.35 3.20
C PHE A 237 18.36 0.55 3.11
N ILE A 238 18.38 1.65 3.87
CA ILE A 238 19.55 2.56 3.94
C ILE A 238 20.80 1.81 4.43
N SER A 239 20.64 0.93 5.40
CA SER A 239 21.76 0.12 5.91
C SER A 239 22.30 -0.87 4.87
N LYS A 240 21.42 -1.52 4.08
CA LYS A 240 21.81 -2.50 3.06
C LYS A 240 22.31 -1.82 1.77
N PHE A 241 21.70 -0.70 1.40
CA PHE A 241 21.94 0.01 0.13
C PHE A 241 22.22 1.50 0.37
N PRO A 242 23.33 1.85 1.05
CA PRO A 242 23.61 3.23 1.47
C PRO A 242 23.88 4.20 0.31
N THR A 243 24.10 3.68 -0.90
CA THR A 243 24.30 4.49 -2.11
C THR A 243 23.03 4.66 -2.96
N SER A 244 21.90 4.13 -2.51
CA SER A 244 20.61 4.31 -3.17
C SER A 244 19.86 5.53 -2.62
N ALA A 245 19.34 6.38 -3.49
CA ALA A 245 18.53 7.54 -3.10
C ALA A 245 17.16 7.14 -2.51
N PHE A 246 16.65 5.97 -2.87
CA PHE A 246 15.29 5.52 -2.54
C PHE A 246 15.04 5.45 -1.03
N GLY A 247 15.92 4.78 -0.27
CA GLY A 247 15.74 4.61 1.17
C GLY A 247 15.69 5.93 1.94
N TYR A 248 16.54 6.88 1.55
CA TYR A 248 16.57 8.21 2.16
C TYR A 248 15.27 8.97 1.91
N LYS A 249 14.72 8.91 0.68
CA LYS A 249 13.42 9.51 0.36
C LYS A 249 12.30 8.92 1.23
N GLU A 250 12.18 7.59 1.29
CA GLU A 250 11.11 6.93 2.02
C GLU A 250 11.18 7.22 3.53
N LYS A 251 12.38 7.23 4.12
CA LYS A 251 12.56 7.58 5.53
C LYS A 251 12.32 9.07 5.78
N ALA A 252 12.77 9.96 4.90
CA ALA A 252 12.54 11.39 5.05
C ALA A 252 11.04 11.75 4.91
N ALA A 253 10.29 11.05 4.07
CA ALA A 253 8.84 11.19 3.99
C ALA A 253 8.17 10.83 5.33
N TYR A 254 8.57 9.72 5.96
CA TYR A 254 8.09 9.36 7.29
C TYR A 254 8.39 10.43 8.35
N LEU A 255 9.63 10.97 8.37
CA LEU A 255 10.01 12.05 9.30
C LEU A 255 9.18 13.32 9.05
N THR A 256 8.91 13.63 7.78
CA THR A 256 8.05 14.75 7.38
C THR A 256 6.61 14.55 7.88
N ASP A 257 6.11 13.32 7.84
CA ASP A 257 4.78 12.98 8.38
C ASP A 257 4.70 13.14 9.91
N LYS A 258 5.81 12.96 10.61
CA LYS A 258 5.95 13.22 12.05
C LYS A 258 6.27 14.68 12.39
N ALA A 259 6.34 15.58 11.40
CA ALA A 259 6.78 16.95 11.53
C ALA A 259 8.25 17.13 12.01
N GLU A 260 9.07 16.10 11.85
CA GLU A 260 10.51 16.09 12.17
C GLU A 260 11.33 16.64 10.99
N TYR A 261 11.04 17.89 10.57
CA TYR A 261 11.56 18.47 9.33
C TYR A 261 13.08 18.63 9.30
N ASP A 262 13.72 19.01 10.41
CA ASP A 262 15.19 19.12 10.51
C ASP A 262 15.88 17.76 10.30
N ALA A 263 15.31 16.70 10.87
CA ALA A 263 15.82 15.35 10.69
C ALA A 263 15.64 14.88 9.24
N ALA A 264 14.47 15.17 8.64
CA ALA A 264 14.20 14.85 7.24
C ALA A 264 15.17 15.58 6.29
N ALA A 265 15.41 16.88 6.51
CA ALA A 265 16.33 17.68 5.70
C ALA A 265 17.77 17.14 5.78
N LYS A 266 18.28 16.89 6.99
CA LYS A 266 19.61 16.29 7.19
C LYS A 266 19.75 14.94 6.53
N LEU A 267 18.72 14.11 6.60
CA LEU A 267 18.70 12.79 5.98
C LEU A 267 18.74 12.88 4.44
N MET A 268 18.00 13.83 3.84
CA MET A 268 18.05 14.06 2.39
C MET A 268 19.43 14.57 1.95
N GLU A 269 20.05 15.48 2.70
CA GLU A 269 21.41 15.95 2.44
C GLU A 269 22.45 14.83 2.57
N GLU A 270 22.27 13.92 3.54
CA GLU A 270 23.10 12.71 3.65
C GLU A 270 22.91 11.81 2.43
N GLY A 271 21.66 11.60 2.00
CA GLY A 271 21.32 10.84 0.80
C GLY A 271 22.00 11.42 -0.45
N ILE A 272 21.96 12.73 -0.65
CA ILE A 272 22.67 13.42 -1.76
C ILE A 272 24.18 13.17 -1.70
N LYS A 273 24.79 13.21 -0.53
CA LYS A 273 26.23 12.95 -0.37
C LYS A 273 26.60 11.52 -0.71
N LYS A 274 25.81 10.54 -0.27
CA LYS A 274 26.11 9.11 -0.36
C LYS A 274 25.62 8.46 -1.65
N SER A 275 24.56 8.97 -2.25
CA SER A 275 23.95 8.35 -3.43
C SER A 275 24.90 8.30 -4.61
N SER A 276 24.89 7.19 -5.34
CA SER A 276 25.52 7.06 -6.65
C SER A 276 24.72 7.80 -7.74
N ALA A 277 23.39 7.89 -7.61
CA ALA A 277 22.49 8.66 -8.47
C ALA A 277 22.13 9.99 -7.80
N LYS A 278 23.06 10.95 -7.86
CA LYS A 278 22.88 12.26 -7.22
C LYS A 278 21.76 13.08 -7.85
N ASP A 279 21.56 12.94 -9.15
CA ASP A 279 20.45 13.51 -9.88
C ASP A 279 19.11 13.08 -9.28
N GLU A 280 18.92 11.79 -9.07
CA GLU A 280 17.71 11.24 -8.43
C GLU A 280 17.58 11.72 -6.98
N ALA A 281 18.67 11.78 -6.21
CA ALA A 281 18.62 12.24 -4.82
C ALA A 281 18.18 13.71 -4.71
N HIS A 282 18.65 14.59 -5.60
CA HIS A 282 18.21 15.98 -5.68
C HIS A 282 16.74 16.08 -6.10
N SER A 283 16.30 15.32 -7.12
CA SER A 283 14.90 15.26 -7.54
C SER A 283 13.97 14.77 -6.42
N ASN A 284 14.40 13.74 -5.68
CA ASN A 284 13.65 13.25 -4.51
C ASN A 284 13.52 14.31 -3.41
N TYR A 285 14.55 15.15 -3.23
CA TYR A 285 14.47 16.22 -2.24
C TYR A 285 13.54 17.35 -2.70
N ALA A 286 13.59 17.71 -3.99
CA ALA A 286 12.64 18.65 -4.58
C ALA A 286 11.18 18.19 -4.40
N ASP A 287 10.91 16.90 -4.69
CA ASP A 287 9.59 16.28 -4.53
C ASP A 287 9.12 16.32 -3.07
N LEU A 288 9.99 15.96 -2.11
CA LEU A 288 9.64 15.97 -0.69
C LEU A 288 9.23 17.37 -0.20
N ILE A 289 9.99 18.40 -0.59
CA ILE A 289 9.67 19.81 -0.26
C ILE A 289 8.34 20.21 -0.88
N TYR A 290 8.16 19.91 -2.18
CA TYR A 290 6.95 20.21 -2.94
C TYR A 290 5.71 19.56 -2.32
N GLN A 291 5.76 18.26 -2.06
CA GLN A 291 4.66 17.51 -1.44
C GLN A 291 4.29 18.07 -0.05
N LYS A 292 5.29 18.42 0.76
CA LYS A 292 5.05 19.04 2.07
C LYS A 292 4.32 20.37 1.95
N ILE A 293 4.73 21.22 1.01
CA ILE A 293 4.12 22.55 0.84
C ILE A 293 2.66 22.43 0.38
N ILE A 294 2.36 21.49 -0.55
CA ILE A 294 1.00 21.33 -1.08
C ILE A 294 0.07 20.67 -0.07
N TYR A 295 0.48 19.59 0.56
CA TYR A 295 -0.42 18.74 1.36
C TYR A 295 -0.36 19.01 2.86
N LYS A 296 0.65 19.73 3.36
CA LYS A 296 0.86 20.02 4.79
C LYS A 296 1.13 21.50 5.02
N GLY A 297 0.32 22.36 4.40
CA GLY A 297 0.44 23.81 4.46
C GLY A 297 0.32 24.40 5.88
N ASP A 298 -0.32 23.69 6.80
CA ASP A 298 -0.58 24.17 8.18
C ASP A 298 0.69 24.24 9.05
N SER A 299 1.78 23.57 8.65
CA SER A 299 3.05 23.60 9.38
C SER A 299 4.11 24.31 8.54
N VAL A 300 4.59 25.46 9.04
CA VAL A 300 5.66 26.21 8.37
C VAL A 300 7.02 25.68 8.78
N TYR A 301 7.81 25.24 7.78
CA TYR A 301 9.23 24.98 7.94
C TYR A 301 10.01 25.95 7.02
N LYS A 302 10.70 26.92 7.61
CA LYS A 302 11.25 28.09 6.89
C LYS A 302 12.26 27.73 5.81
N ASP A 303 13.00 26.62 5.98
CA ASP A 303 14.05 26.21 5.06
C ASP A 303 13.50 25.47 3.83
N TRP A 304 12.22 25.08 3.84
CA TRP A 304 11.57 24.42 2.73
C TRP A 304 10.60 25.37 2.02
N THR A 305 11.08 25.92 0.92
CA THR A 305 10.36 26.85 0.05
C THR A 305 10.23 26.26 -1.34
N LEU A 306 9.29 26.77 -2.15
CA LEU A 306 9.19 26.40 -3.57
C LEU A 306 10.49 26.76 -4.32
N ASP A 307 11.16 27.86 -3.95
CA ASP A 307 12.44 28.21 -4.56
C ASP A 307 13.55 27.19 -4.26
N LYS A 308 13.59 26.64 -3.04
CA LYS A 308 14.52 25.55 -2.73
C LYS A 308 14.17 24.29 -3.51
N ALA A 309 12.89 23.94 -3.64
CA ALA A 309 12.46 22.80 -4.44
C ALA A 309 12.86 22.96 -5.92
N ILE A 310 12.68 24.16 -6.49
CA ILE A 310 13.13 24.48 -7.86
C ILE A 310 14.64 24.30 -7.97
N ALA A 311 15.41 24.87 -7.03
CA ALA A 311 16.88 24.75 -7.06
C ALA A 311 17.36 23.29 -6.99
N GLU A 312 16.69 22.44 -6.21
CA GLU A 312 17.00 21.01 -6.14
C GLU A 312 16.65 20.29 -7.46
N ALA A 313 15.50 20.59 -8.09
CA ALA A 313 15.14 20.04 -9.40
C ALA A 313 16.10 20.48 -10.51
N GLN A 314 16.55 21.74 -10.48
CA GLN A 314 17.57 22.27 -11.41
C GLN A 314 18.92 21.56 -11.26
N LYS A 315 19.39 21.33 -10.02
CA LYS A 315 20.60 20.54 -9.77
C LYS A 315 20.49 19.12 -10.30
N ALA A 316 19.32 18.49 -10.17
CA ALA A 316 19.08 17.18 -10.75
C ALA A 316 19.28 17.22 -12.27
N TYR A 317 18.72 18.22 -12.94
CA TYR A 317 18.87 18.41 -14.38
C TYR A 317 20.30 18.75 -14.81
N GLU A 318 21.02 19.58 -14.04
CA GLU A 318 22.44 19.91 -14.29
C GLU A 318 23.34 18.68 -14.23
N ILE A 319 23.08 17.75 -13.29
CA ILE A 319 23.84 16.50 -13.14
C ILE A 319 23.54 15.57 -14.31
N LYS A 320 22.24 15.44 -14.66
CA LYS A 320 21.80 14.58 -15.74
C LYS A 320 20.60 15.22 -16.44
N ALA A 321 20.80 15.66 -17.67
CA ALA A 321 19.82 16.41 -18.45
C ALA A 321 18.62 15.53 -18.89
N GLN A 322 17.88 14.99 -17.92
CA GLN A 322 16.65 14.23 -18.19
C GLN A 322 15.44 15.16 -18.21
N PRO A 323 14.58 15.06 -19.22
CA PRO A 323 13.38 15.89 -19.34
C PRO A 323 12.47 15.85 -18.11
N ILE A 324 12.44 14.73 -17.37
CA ILE A 324 11.60 14.57 -16.18
C ILE A 324 11.93 15.58 -15.08
N TYR A 325 13.20 16.00 -14.92
CA TYR A 325 13.58 16.99 -13.91
C TYR A 325 13.13 18.40 -14.29
N ARG A 326 13.11 18.72 -15.60
CA ARG A 326 12.48 19.96 -16.08
C ARG A 326 10.97 19.95 -15.92
N HIS A 327 10.32 18.80 -16.11
CA HIS A 327 8.90 18.66 -15.85
C HIS A 327 8.58 18.94 -14.37
N GLN A 328 9.36 18.35 -13.46
CA GLN A 328 9.25 18.63 -12.03
C GLN A 328 9.42 20.12 -11.70
N GLU A 329 10.44 20.77 -12.27
CA GLU A 329 10.65 22.22 -12.13
C GLU A 329 9.44 23.01 -12.62
N ALA A 330 8.85 22.64 -13.76
CA ALA A 330 7.69 23.31 -14.33
C ALA A 330 6.45 23.17 -13.44
N GLN A 331 6.22 21.99 -12.88
CA GLN A 331 5.11 21.76 -11.91
C GLN A 331 5.28 22.63 -10.66
N ILE A 332 6.51 22.76 -10.13
CA ILE A 332 6.78 23.61 -8.97
C ILE A 332 6.60 25.09 -9.33
N ASN A 333 7.05 25.54 -10.52
CA ASN A 333 6.83 26.90 -11.01
C ASN A 333 5.32 27.20 -11.16
N PHE A 334 4.55 26.24 -11.64
CA PHE A 334 3.08 26.37 -11.74
C PHE A 334 2.44 26.64 -10.36
N VAL A 335 2.80 25.84 -9.34
CA VAL A 335 2.29 26.04 -7.97
C VAL A 335 2.77 27.34 -7.35
N LYS A 336 3.97 27.78 -7.70
CA LYS A 336 4.50 29.08 -7.27
C LYS A 336 3.77 30.28 -7.91
N GLY A 337 2.97 30.03 -8.97
CA GLY A 337 2.28 31.09 -9.73
C GLY A 337 3.06 31.62 -10.93
N GLU A 338 4.22 31.07 -11.23
CA GLU A 338 5.07 31.41 -12.40
C GLU A 338 4.51 30.73 -13.67
N TYR A 339 3.22 31.01 -13.97
CA TYR A 339 2.46 30.29 -14.99
C TYR A 339 3.03 30.37 -16.40
N GLN A 340 3.62 31.54 -16.79
CA GLN A 340 4.24 31.66 -18.11
C GLN A 340 5.46 30.77 -18.24
N LYS A 341 6.33 30.77 -17.21
CA LYS A 341 7.52 29.93 -17.20
C LYS A 341 7.17 28.43 -17.21
N ALA A 342 6.14 28.05 -16.45
CA ALA A 342 5.62 26.69 -16.43
C ALA A 342 5.10 26.29 -17.82
N TYR A 343 4.26 27.13 -18.45
CA TYR A 343 3.73 26.91 -19.78
C TYR A 343 4.84 26.71 -20.82
N ASP A 344 5.81 27.63 -20.88
CA ASP A 344 6.91 27.55 -21.83
C ASP A 344 7.69 26.24 -21.68
N THR A 345 7.94 25.83 -20.42
CA THR A 345 8.65 24.57 -20.13
C THR A 345 7.80 23.35 -20.52
N PHE A 346 6.49 23.31 -20.19
CA PHE A 346 5.62 22.23 -20.62
C PHE A 346 5.59 22.08 -22.14
N MET A 347 5.53 23.20 -22.87
CA MET A 347 5.54 23.17 -24.34
C MET A 347 6.88 22.73 -24.91
N ASP A 348 8.02 23.15 -24.34
CA ASP A 348 9.33 22.65 -24.73
C ASP A 348 9.43 21.12 -24.56
N LEU A 349 8.89 20.60 -23.47
CA LEU A 349 8.89 19.17 -23.15
C LEU A 349 8.06 18.33 -24.11
N THR A 350 7.10 18.91 -24.82
CA THR A 350 6.36 18.19 -25.89
C THR A 350 7.26 17.75 -27.06
N ASN A 351 8.44 18.35 -27.19
CA ASN A 351 9.45 17.99 -28.20
C ASN A 351 10.47 16.95 -27.69
N THR A 352 10.21 16.33 -26.55
CA THR A 352 11.09 15.34 -25.91
C THR A 352 10.45 13.95 -25.82
N SER A 353 11.17 13.00 -25.26
CA SER A 353 10.64 11.66 -24.96
C SER A 353 9.49 11.64 -23.93
N LEU A 354 9.21 12.76 -23.25
CA LEU A 354 8.08 12.89 -22.33
C LEU A 354 6.76 13.29 -23.02
N LEU A 355 6.75 13.48 -24.34
CA LEU A 355 5.51 13.84 -25.06
C LEU A 355 4.32 13.00 -24.57
N SER A 356 3.35 13.66 -23.95
CA SER A 356 2.16 13.05 -23.38
C SER A 356 0.99 14.03 -23.40
N GLY A 357 -0.24 13.51 -23.26
CA GLY A 357 -1.44 14.35 -23.08
C GLY A 357 -1.35 15.21 -21.82
N GLU A 358 -0.60 14.77 -20.80
CA GLU A 358 -0.40 15.48 -19.54
C GLU A 358 0.29 16.85 -19.74
N LEU A 359 1.35 16.90 -20.53
CA LEU A 359 2.05 18.16 -20.80
C LEU A 359 1.13 19.20 -21.43
N TYR A 360 0.29 18.81 -22.40
CA TYR A 360 -0.69 19.72 -23.00
C TYR A 360 -1.78 20.13 -22.01
N PHE A 361 -2.22 19.20 -21.16
CA PHE A 361 -3.19 19.50 -20.11
C PHE A 361 -2.64 20.50 -19.09
N GLU A 362 -1.42 20.28 -18.59
CA GLU A 362 -0.73 21.20 -17.66
C GLU A 362 -0.49 22.57 -18.32
N ALA A 363 -0.11 22.60 -19.61
CA ALA A 363 0.01 23.84 -20.39
C ALA A 363 -1.32 24.57 -20.51
N ALA A 364 -2.44 23.84 -20.71
CA ALA A 364 -3.77 24.42 -20.74
C ALA A 364 -4.15 25.04 -19.39
N GLN A 365 -3.82 24.36 -18.26
CA GLN A 365 -4.07 24.91 -16.93
C GLN A 365 -3.23 26.18 -16.68
N ALA A 366 -1.97 26.20 -17.14
CA ALA A 366 -1.14 27.40 -17.05
C ALA A 366 -1.75 28.56 -17.85
N LYS A 367 -2.20 28.34 -19.08
CA LYS A 367 -2.90 29.32 -19.92
C LYS A 367 -4.21 29.79 -19.29
N LYS A 368 -4.98 28.89 -18.64
CA LYS A 368 -6.21 29.26 -17.91
C LYS A 368 -5.88 30.23 -16.76
N ASN A 369 -4.84 29.97 -15.98
CA ASN A 369 -4.40 30.86 -14.90
C ASN A 369 -3.86 32.21 -15.41
N LEU A 370 -3.24 32.22 -16.60
CA LEU A 370 -2.83 33.45 -17.29
C LEU A 370 -4.01 34.23 -17.89
N LYS A 371 -5.23 33.69 -17.80
CA LYS A 371 -6.43 34.27 -18.44
C LYS A 371 -6.28 34.45 -19.95
N ALA A 372 -5.58 33.53 -20.59
CA ALA A 372 -5.38 33.51 -22.04
C ALA A 372 -6.73 33.37 -22.77
N PRO A 373 -6.80 33.73 -24.07
CA PRO A 373 -7.99 33.55 -24.88
C PRO A 373 -8.46 32.10 -24.87
N ALA A 374 -9.79 31.90 -24.78
CA ALA A 374 -10.40 30.56 -24.70
C ALA A 374 -9.94 29.62 -25.84
N LYS A 375 -9.70 30.18 -27.03
CA LYS A 375 -9.24 29.40 -28.20
C LYS A 375 -7.84 28.79 -27.99
N GLU A 376 -6.93 29.50 -27.30
CA GLU A 376 -5.60 28.96 -27.01
C GLU A 376 -5.69 27.78 -26.03
N ILE A 377 -6.54 27.90 -24.99
CA ILE A 377 -6.78 26.84 -24.01
C ILE A 377 -7.42 25.62 -24.68
N GLU A 378 -8.40 25.86 -25.55
CA GLU A 378 -9.09 24.79 -26.29
C GLU A 378 -8.11 23.97 -27.14
N VAL A 379 -7.23 24.62 -27.90
CA VAL A 379 -6.22 23.94 -28.73
C VAL A 379 -5.30 23.04 -27.91
N LEU A 380 -4.92 23.48 -26.72
CA LEU A 380 -4.11 22.66 -25.82
C LEU A 380 -4.88 21.45 -25.27
N LEU A 381 -6.15 21.64 -24.90
CA LEU A 381 -7.01 20.53 -24.45
C LEU A 381 -7.31 19.54 -25.60
N ASP A 382 -7.48 20.03 -26.83
CA ASP A 382 -7.61 19.18 -28.03
C ASP A 382 -6.34 18.34 -28.24
N SER A 383 -5.16 18.95 -28.05
CA SER A 383 -3.87 18.25 -28.13
C SER A 383 -3.73 17.21 -27.03
N ALA A 384 -4.15 17.52 -25.78
CA ALA A 384 -4.14 16.59 -24.65
C ALA A 384 -4.99 15.35 -24.96
N VAL A 385 -6.21 15.54 -25.49
CA VAL A 385 -7.09 14.44 -25.91
C VAL A 385 -6.48 13.65 -27.07
N SER A 386 -5.96 14.33 -28.09
CA SER A 386 -5.38 13.68 -29.28
C SER A 386 -4.18 12.79 -28.93
N VAL A 387 -3.27 13.29 -28.11
CA VAL A 387 -2.07 12.54 -27.68
C VAL A 387 -2.45 11.45 -26.67
N GLY A 388 -3.30 11.77 -25.70
CA GLY A 388 -3.78 10.82 -24.69
C GLY A 388 -4.54 9.62 -25.29
N SER A 389 -5.27 9.82 -26.39
CA SER A 389 -5.97 8.75 -27.09
C SER A 389 -5.03 7.68 -27.65
N LYS A 390 -3.80 8.03 -27.96
CA LYS A 390 -2.78 7.10 -28.47
C LYS A 390 -2.14 6.26 -27.36
N THR A 391 -2.19 6.75 -26.11
CA THR A 391 -1.57 6.10 -24.95
C THR A 391 -2.57 5.37 -24.05
N GLY A 392 -3.88 5.49 -24.31
CA GLY A 392 -4.95 4.94 -23.49
C GLY A 392 -5.26 5.73 -22.21
N MET A 393 -4.55 6.82 -21.94
CA MET A 393 -4.74 7.67 -20.76
C MET A 393 -5.50 8.96 -21.07
N VAL A 394 -6.69 8.84 -21.68
CA VAL A 394 -7.41 9.99 -22.24
C VAL A 394 -8.63 10.42 -21.43
N ALA A 395 -9.13 9.59 -20.52
CA ALA A 395 -10.38 9.83 -19.82
C ALA A 395 -10.43 11.21 -19.14
N ASN A 396 -9.43 11.53 -18.32
CA ASN A 396 -9.37 12.79 -17.58
C ASN A 396 -9.26 14.03 -18.50
N TYR A 397 -8.68 13.87 -19.67
CA TYR A 397 -8.59 14.98 -20.65
C TYR A 397 -9.94 15.26 -21.31
N TYR A 398 -10.76 14.23 -21.57
CA TYR A 398 -12.15 14.42 -21.98
C TYR A 398 -12.95 15.15 -20.89
N LEU A 399 -12.82 14.73 -19.61
CA LEU A 399 -13.51 15.40 -18.51
C LEU A 399 -13.11 16.89 -18.46
N ALA A 400 -11.81 17.17 -18.46
CA ALA A 400 -11.29 18.54 -18.37
C ALA A 400 -11.72 19.42 -19.56
N ARG A 401 -11.69 18.86 -20.80
CA ARG A 401 -12.16 19.59 -21.98
C ARG A 401 -13.68 19.80 -21.94
N GLY A 402 -14.45 18.81 -21.48
CA GLY A 402 -15.88 18.91 -21.26
C GLY A 402 -16.26 20.01 -20.27
N GLU A 403 -15.55 20.10 -19.14
CA GLU A 403 -15.74 21.17 -18.16
C GLU A 403 -15.41 22.56 -18.75
N PHE A 404 -14.29 22.66 -19.46
CA PHE A 404 -13.94 23.90 -20.15
C PHE A 404 -14.99 24.31 -21.18
N LEU A 405 -15.46 23.40 -22.03
CA LEU A 405 -16.51 23.67 -23.04
C LEU A 405 -17.84 24.06 -22.39
N LYS A 406 -18.21 23.45 -21.26
CA LYS A 406 -19.37 23.85 -20.45
C LYS A 406 -19.23 25.29 -19.97
N GLU A 407 -18.04 25.68 -19.45
CA GLU A 407 -17.76 27.06 -19.02
C GLU A 407 -17.91 28.08 -20.19
N GLN A 408 -17.57 27.65 -21.42
CA GLN A 408 -17.76 28.48 -22.64
C GLN A 408 -19.18 28.45 -23.22
N GLY A 409 -20.11 27.68 -22.61
CA GLY A 409 -21.48 27.52 -23.12
C GLY A 409 -21.61 26.55 -24.27
N GLU A 410 -20.56 25.85 -24.66
CA GLU A 410 -20.52 24.86 -25.76
C GLU A 410 -21.09 23.50 -25.28
N PHE A 411 -22.32 23.52 -24.76
CA PHE A 411 -22.93 22.37 -24.05
C PHE A 411 -22.99 21.10 -24.88
N ARG A 412 -23.22 21.20 -26.23
CA ARG A 412 -23.28 19.99 -27.07
C ARG A 412 -21.94 19.26 -27.14
N ARG A 413 -20.86 20.00 -27.28
CA ARG A 413 -19.50 19.45 -27.32
C ARG A 413 -19.08 18.95 -25.91
N ALA A 414 -19.47 19.68 -24.87
CA ALA A 414 -19.24 19.24 -23.49
C ALA A 414 -19.88 17.87 -23.20
N ILE A 415 -21.15 17.66 -23.64
CA ILE A 415 -21.84 16.37 -23.49
C ILE A 415 -21.11 15.25 -24.24
N GLN A 416 -20.60 15.53 -25.45
CA GLN A 416 -19.81 14.54 -26.20
C GLN A 416 -18.59 14.09 -25.42
N ASP A 417 -17.86 15.03 -24.82
CA ASP A 417 -16.69 14.72 -24.00
C ASP A 417 -17.05 13.99 -22.71
N TYR A 418 -18.12 14.39 -22.04
CA TYR A 418 -18.63 13.68 -20.86
C TYR A 418 -19.07 12.25 -21.20
N ASN A 419 -19.66 12.01 -22.37
CA ASN A 419 -20.01 10.67 -22.82
C ASN A 419 -18.76 9.81 -23.07
N MET A 420 -17.70 10.40 -23.64
CA MET A 420 -16.43 9.70 -23.80
C MET A 420 -15.80 9.37 -22.44
N TYR A 421 -15.80 10.32 -21.53
CA TYR A 421 -15.32 10.09 -20.15
C TYR A 421 -16.11 8.97 -19.46
N ASP A 422 -17.44 9.01 -19.52
CA ASP A 422 -18.33 7.99 -18.91
C ASP A 422 -18.06 6.59 -19.48
N SER A 423 -17.89 6.49 -20.80
CA SER A 423 -17.62 5.21 -21.48
C SER A 423 -16.30 4.56 -21.05
N ILE A 424 -15.27 5.37 -20.76
CA ILE A 424 -13.91 4.92 -20.41
C ILE A 424 -13.76 4.74 -18.90
N ALA A 425 -14.10 5.77 -18.11
CA ALA A 425 -13.85 5.84 -16.68
C ALA A 425 -14.94 5.18 -15.82
N ARG A 426 -16.16 5.05 -16.35
CA ARG A 426 -17.36 4.51 -15.66
C ARG A 426 -17.53 5.13 -14.26
N PRO A 427 -17.67 6.47 -14.16
CA PRO A 427 -17.68 7.17 -12.90
C PRO A 427 -18.85 6.76 -12.02
N VAL A 428 -18.65 6.82 -10.70
CA VAL A 428 -19.69 6.63 -9.68
C VAL A 428 -19.94 7.92 -8.90
N SER A 429 -19.60 9.06 -9.49
CA SER A 429 -19.75 10.40 -8.88
C SER A 429 -21.11 11.00 -9.22
N PRO A 430 -21.97 11.31 -8.22
CA PRO A 430 -23.22 12.02 -8.47
C PRO A 430 -22.99 13.40 -9.07
N ALA A 431 -21.92 14.10 -8.70
CA ALA A 431 -21.58 15.41 -9.24
C ALA A 431 -21.30 15.37 -10.74
N PHE A 432 -20.70 14.30 -11.27
CA PHE A 432 -20.46 14.13 -12.70
C PHE A 432 -21.79 14.05 -13.47
N PHE A 433 -22.71 13.16 -13.07
CA PHE A 433 -24.01 13.00 -13.73
C PHE A 433 -24.86 14.27 -13.61
N TYR A 434 -24.82 14.94 -12.49
CA TYR A 434 -25.49 16.23 -12.30
C TYR A 434 -24.92 17.31 -13.22
N THR A 435 -23.62 17.34 -13.44
CA THR A 435 -22.97 18.29 -14.37
C THR A 435 -23.41 18.05 -15.81
N ARG A 436 -23.49 16.78 -16.25
CA ARG A 436 -23.96 16.43 -17.60
C ARG A 436 -25.47 16.72 -17.75
N TYR A 437 -26.28 16.37 -16.75
CA TYR A 437 -27.68 16.76 -16.64
C TYR A 437 -27.90 18.26 -16.87
N GLN A 438 -27.09 19.11 -16.23
CA GLN A 438 -27.19 20.56 -16.42
C GLN A 438 -26.98 20.98 -17.89
N CYS A 439 -26.02 20.37 -18.58
CA CYS A 439 -25.78 20.65 -19.99
C CYS A 439 -26.93 20.14 -20.87
N GLU A 440 -27.47 18.97 -20.59
CA GLU A 440 -28.57 18.34 -21.31
C GLU A 440 -29.86 19.15 -21.18
N THR A 441 -30.16 19.65 -19.97
CA THR A 441 -31.31 20.50 -19.73
C THR A 441 -31.22 21.84 -20.47
N LYS A 442 -30.01 22.43 -20.58
CA LYS A 442 -29.78 23.65 -21.39
C LYS A 442 -30.10 23.42 -22.86
N LEU A 443 -29.83 22.24 -23.38
CA LEU A 443 -30.12 21.85 -24.77
C LEU A 443 -31.51 21.21 -24.96
N ARG A 444 -32.33 21.13 -23.90
CA ARG A 444 -33.65 20.47 -23.90
C ARG A 444 -33.58 18.99 -24.30
N MET A 445 -32.48 18.33 -23.98
CA MET A 445 -32.29 16.88 -24.17
C MET A 445 -32.93 16.13 -23.00
N TRP A 446 -34.29 16.12 -22.97
CA TRP A 446 -35.03 15.71 -21.78
C TRP A 446 -34.82 14.25 -21.39
N GLN A 447 -34.73 13.33 -22.35
CA GLN A 447 -34.59 11.91 -22.06
C GLN A 447 -33.23 11.56 -21.45
N PRO A 448 -32.08 12.01 -22.01
CA PRO A 448 -30.79 11.86 -21.31
C PRO A 448 -30.79 12.53 -19.93
N ALA A 449 -31.32 13.74 -19.82
CA ALA A 449 -31.38 14.47 -18.56
C ALA A 449 -32.15 13.71 -17.47
N LEU A 450 -33.26 13.04 -17.83
CA LEU A 450 -33.99 12.18 -16.87
C LEU A 450 -33.15 11.01 -16.40
N LEU A 451 -32.36 10.38 -17.26
CA LEU A 451 -31.46 9.27 -16.87
C LEU A 451 -30.36 9.75 -15.95
N ASP A 452 -29.76 10.90 -16.26
CA ASP A 452 -28.65 11.42 -15.45
C ASP A 452 -29.10 11.92 -14.08
N ILE A 453 -30.26 12.61 -13.98
CA ILE A 453 -30.77 13.04 -12.67
C ILE A 453 -31.22 11.85 -11.82
N ALA A 454 -31.83 10.82 -12.43
CA ALA A 454 -32.16 9.59 -11.72
C ALA A 454 -30.92 8.89 -11.19
N ARG A 455 -29.85 8.81 -11.99
CA ARG A 455 -28.57 8.22 -11.57
C ARG A 455 -27.90 9.05 -10.48
N THR A 456 -27.99 10.37 -10.55
CA THR A 456 -27.52 11.30 -9.51
C THR A 456 -28.22 11.03 -8.17
N CYS A 457 -29.53 10.93 -8.15
CA CYS A 457 -30.31 10.61 -6.97
C CYS A 457 -30.00 9.21 -6.42
N TYR A 458 -29.82 8.21 -7.29
CA TYR A 458 -29.44 6.86 -6.89
C TYR A 458 -28.07 6.83 -6.18
N LEU A 459 -27.10 7.60 -6.68
CA LEU A 459 -25.75 7.67 -6.11
C LEU A 459 -25.67 8.56 -4.84
N ALA A 460 -26.60 9.50 -4.69
CA ALA A 460 -26.69 10.40 -3.55
C ALA A 460 -28.11 10.42 -2.96
N PRO A 461 -28.61 9.31 -2.39
CA PRO A 461 -30.02 9.16 -2.01
C PRO A 461 -30.44 10.02 -0.81
N LYS A 462 -29.52 10.70 -0.15
CA LYS A 462 -29.79 11.58 1.00
C LYS A 462 -29.71 13.09 0.67
N GLU A 463 -29.50 13.42 -0.60
CA GLU A 463 -29.32 14.81 -1.04
C GLU A 463 -30.64 15.37 -1.59
N PRO A 464 -31.40 16.18 -0.83
CA PRO A 464 -32.74 16.63 -1.22
C PRO A 464 -32.76 17.49 -2.48
N THR A 465 -31.68 18.22 -2.75
CA THR A 465 -31.61 19.13 -3.90
C THR A 465 -31.67 18.39 -5.22
N TYR A 466 -31.10 17.19 -5.33
CA TYR A 466 -31.19 16.38 -6.54
C TYR A 466 -32.60 15.85 -6.81
N PHE A 467 -33.36 15.51 -5.76
CA PHE A 467 -34.76 15.11 -5.89
C PHE A 467 -35.67 16.30 -6.28
N ALA A 468 -35.39 17.50 -5.79
CA ALA A 468 -36.05 18.72 -6.25
C ALA A 468 -35.79 18.99 -7.74
N GLU A 469 -34.55 18.86 -8.20
CA GLU A 469 -34.20 18.98 -9.63
C GLU A 469 -34.90 17.92 -10.48
N TRP A 470 -34.97 16.69 -10.01
CA TRP A 470 -35.71 15.63 -10.69
C TRP A 470 -37.19 15.95 -10.78
N ALA A 471 -37.85 16.36 -9.70
CA ALA A 471 -39.24 16.81 -9.67
C ALA A 471 -39.50 17.99 -10.62
N SER A 472 -38.56 18.94 -10.68
CA SER A 472 -38.61 20.09 -11.60
C SER A 472 -38.54 19.68 -13.06
N LEU A 473 -37.67 18.70 -13.37
CA LEU A 473 -37.60 18.16 -14.73
C LEU A 473 -38.86 17.38 -15.10
N ASP A 474 -39.38 16.53 -14.22
CA ASP A 474 -40.61 15.76 -14.41
C ASP A 474 -41.85 16.69 -14.62
N LEU A 475 -41.93 17.77 -13.86
CA LEU A 475 -42.96 18.81 -14.09
C LEU A 475 -42.89 19.38 -15.52
N ARG A 476 -41.67 19.69 -15.98
CA ARG A 476 -41.41 20.26 -17.30
C ARG A 476 -41.78 19.32 -18.42
N VAL A 477 -41.54 18.01 -18.25
CA VAL A 477 -41.82 16.97 -19.27
C VAL A 477 -43.17 16.29 -19.06
N LYS A 478 -43.99 16.79 -18.14
CA LYS A 478 -45.35 16.32 -17.80
C LYS A 478 -45.44 14.91 -17.25
N ARG A 479 -44.40 14.45 -16.57
CA ARG A 479 -44.36 13.19 -15.81
C ARG A 479 -44.78 13.44 -14.35
N TYR A 480 -46.07 13.78 -14.19
CA TYR A 480 -46.54 14.34 -12.91
C TYR A 480 -46.46 13.35 -11.75
N ASP A 481 -46.70 12.07 -11.97
CA ASP A 481 -46.68 11.06 -10.91
C ASP A 481 -45.27 10.82 -10.38
N GLU A 482 -44.30 10.68 -11.27
CA GLU A 482 -42.90 10.52 -10.90
C GLU A 482 -42.36 11.78 -10.23
N GLY A 483 -42.71 12.95 -10.74
CA GLY A 483 -42.35 14.23 -10.12
C GLY A 483 -42.92 14.38 -8.71
N ILE A 484 -44.19 14.00 -8.48
CA ILE A 484 -44.81 13.98 -7.14
C ILE A 484 -44.00 13.07 -6.21
N SER A 485 -43.61 11.88 -6.67
CA SER A 485 -42.81 10.96 -5.87
C SER A 485 -41.45 11.59 -5.51
N ALA A 486 -40.76 12.18 -6.48
CA ALA A 486 -39.47 12.85 -6.25
C ALA A 486 -39.60 14.05 -5.29
N ALA A 487 -40.61 14.90 -5.47
CA ALA A 487 -40.84 16.05 -4.60
C ALA A 487 -41.23 15.61 -3.17
N THR A 488 -42.01 14.53 -3.04
CA THR A 488 -42.35 13.93 -1.73
C THR A 488 -41.11 13.44 -1.02
N HIS A 489 -40.26 12.71 -1.73
CA HIS A 489 -39.00 12.23 -1.15
C HIS A 489 -38.06 13.39 -0.77
N CYS A 490 -38.02 14.44 -1.56
CA CYS A 490 -37.27 15.66 -1.23
C CYS A 490 -37.70 16.27 0.12
N ILE A 491 -38.99 16.43 0.38
CA ILE A 491 -39.50 16.99 1.65
C ILE A 491 -39.39 16.00 2.82
N GLU A 492 -39.39 14.71 2.58
CA GLU A 492 -39.07 13.69 3.61
C GLU A 492 -37.64 13.82 4.10
N LEU A 493 -36.68 14.06 3.18
CA LEU A 493 -35.29 14.28 3.51
C LEU A 493 -35.03 15.66 4.18
N ALA A 494 -35.75 16.68 3.74
CA ALA A 494 -35.59 18.05 4.21
C ALA A 494 -36.96 18.76 4.39
N PRO A 495 -37.63 18.55 5.54
CA PRO A 495 -38.97 19.10 5.79
C PRO A 495 -39.08 20.62 5.79
N GLU A 496 -37.97 21.33 5.83
CA GLU A 496 -37.92 22.81 5.76
C GLU A 496 -37.48 23.33 4.37
N TYR A 497 -37.31 22.44 3.39
CA TYR A 497 -36.87 22.84 2.06
C TYR A 497 -38.05 23.31 1.20
N ALA A 498 -38.22 24.64 1.11
CA ALA A 498 -39.37 25.31 0.49
C ALA A 498 -39.61 24.89 -0.97
N ASP A 499 -38.52 24.72 -1.77
CA ASP A 499 -38.61 24.29 -3.18
C ASP A 499 -39.31 22.92 -3.34
N GLY A 500 -39.09 21.97 -2.42
CA GLY A 500 -39.76 20.68 -2.45
C GLY A 500 -41.27 20.82 -2.39
N TYR A 501 -41.78 21.66 -1.49
CA TYR A 501 -43.22 21.93 -1.38
C TYR A 501 -43.76 22.74 -2.57
N LEU A 502 -43.00 23.70 -3.10
CA LEU A 502 -43.36 24.44 -4.30
C LEU A 502 -43.60 23.47 -5.46
N LEU A 503 -42.59 22.60 -5.73
CA LEU A 503 -42.64 21.64 -6.81
C LEU A 503 -43.77 20.64 -6.64
N LEU A 504 -43.96 20.09 -5.44
CA LEU A 504 -45.05 19.19 -5.13
C LEU A 504 -46.41 19.86 -5.38
N GLY A 505 -46.58 21.11 -4.95
CA GLY A 505 -47.80 21.86 -5.18
C GLY A 505 -48.07 22.14 -6.67
N LEU A 506 -47.03 22.46 -7.44
CA LEU A 506 -47.16 22.66 -8.89
C LEU A 506 -47.51 21.37 -9.63
N LEU A 507 -46.88 20.28 -9.30
CA LEU A 507 -47.15 18.95 -9.89
C LEU A 507 -48.56 18.47 -9.58
N GLN A 508 -49.05 18.64 -8.35
CA GLN A 508 -50.42 18.31 -7.94
C GLN A 508 -51.47 19.18 -8.67
N LYS A 509 -51.13 20.47 -8.84
CA LYS A 509 -51.98 21.38 -9.63
C LYS A 509 -52.13 20.88 -11.07
N GLU A 510 -51.03 20.57 -11.76
CA GLU A 510 -51.06 20.09 -13.14
C GLU A 510 -51.78 18.72 -13.27
N LYS A 511 -51.77 17.91 -12.21
CA LYS A 511 -52.51 16.64 -12.14
C LYS A 511 -54.00 16.83 -11.82
N GLY A 512 -54.45 18.04 -11.44
CA GLY A 512 -55.83 18.34 -11.07
C GLY A 512 -56.17 18.24 -9.59
N ASN A 513 -55.21 17.93 -8.72
CA ASN A 513 -55.39 17.76 -7.27
C ASN A 513 -55.35 19.15 -6.58
N LYS A 514 -56.37 19.97 -6.77
CA LYS A 514 -56.39 21.38 -6.39
C LYS A 514 -56.21 21.62 -4.90
N GLU A 515 -56.84 20.81 -4.04
CA GLU A 515 -56.76 20.97 -2.58
C GLU A 515 -55.32 20.74 -2.06
N GLU A 516 -54.70 19.64 -2.46
CA GLU A 516 -53.32 19.30 -2.05
C GLU A 516 -52.31 20.30 -2.64
N ALA A 517 -52.54 20.78 -3.87
CA ALA A 517 -51.73 21.81 -4.49
C ALA A 517 -51.73 23.09 -3.64
N ILE A 518 -52.90 23.56 -3.21
CA ILE A 518 -53.02 24.77 -2.38
C ILE A 518 -52.35 24.58 -1.05
N LYS A 519 -52.50 23.42 -0.40
CA LYS A 519 -51.86 23.07 0.87
C LYS A 519 -50.34 23.18 0.76
N ASN A 520 -49.73 22.52 -0.22
CA ASN A 520 -48.29 22.51 -0.40
C ASN A 520 -47.73 23.88 -0.83
N LEU A 521 -48.43 24.63 -1.69
CA LEU A 521 -48.04 26.00 -2.04
C LEU A 521 -48.08 26.94 -0.84
N LYS A 522 -49.07 26.78 0.08
CA LYS A 522 -49.11 27.56 1.32
C LYS A 522 -47.91 27.19 2.21
N LYS A 523 -47.56 25.91 2.29
CA LYS A 523 -46.41 25.47 3.08
C LYS A 523 -45.11 26.03 2.51
N ALA A 524 -44.93 26.02 1.17
CA ALA A 524 -43.79 26.65 0.52
C ALA A 524 -43.71 28.17 0.86
N GLN A 525 -44.86 28.87 0.86
CA GLN A 525 -44.92 30.28 1.19
C GLN A 525 -44.55 30.53 2.68
N GLU A 526 -45.04 29.69 3.60
CA GLU A 526 -44.68 29.72 5.04
C GLU A 526 -43.19 29.54 5.25
N LEU A 527 -42.54 28.68 4.45
CA LEU A 527 -41.11 28.41 4.48
C LEU A 527 -40.29 29.49 3.74
N GLY A 528 -40.94 30.55 3.23
CA GLY A 528 -40.27 31.71 2.64
C GLY A 528 -40.17 31.75 1.13
N ASP A 529 -40.78 30.79 0.39
CA ASP A 529 -40.76 30.84 -1.07
C ASP A 529 -41.72 31.90 -1.63
N SER A 530 -41.15 33.00 -2.12
CA SER A 530 -41.95 34.14 -2.65
C SER A 530 -42.76 33.77 -3.92
N ARG A 531 -42.33 32.80 -4.70
CA ARG A 531 -43.01 32.34 -5.95
C ARG A 531 -44.35 31.67 -5.65
N ALA A 532 -44.46 30.98 -4.50
CA ALA A 532 -45.64 30.22 -4.10
C ALA A 532 -46.89 31.13 -3.98
N GLY A 533 -46.72 32.39 -3.50
CA GLY A 533 -47.80 33.38 -3.39
C GLY A 533 -48.43 33.77 -4.73
N GLU A 534 -47.65 33.84 -5.80
CA GLU A 534 -48.13 34.11 -7.17
C GLU A 534 -48.97 32.96 -7.71
N TYR A 535 -48.51 31.71 -7.51
CA TYR A 535 -49.25 30.53 -7.93
C TYR A 535 -50.58 30.37 -7.17
N LEU A 536 -50.61 30.66 -5.87
CA LEU A 536 -51.84 30.64 -5.08
C LEU A 536 -52.87 31.66 -5.56
N LYS A 537 -52.45 32.87 -5.99
CA LYS A 537 -53.36 33.87 -6.56
C LYS A 537 -54.03 33.39 -7.87
N LYS A 538 -53.32 32.65 -8.68
CA LYS A 538 -53.80 32.09 -9.95
C LYS A 538 -54.73 30.87 -9.79
N MET A 539 -54.82 30.31 -8.59
CA MET A 539 -55.69 29.17 -8.26
C MET A 539 -57.01 29.54 -7.59
N LYS A 540 -57.15 30.78 -7.19
CA LYS A 540 -58.41 31.40 -6.75
C LYS A 540 -59.31 31.66 -7.94
#